data_f90e984b9e45b5d3a92edf06e4c72ab5
#
_entry.id   f90e984b9e45b5d3a92edf06e4c72ab5
#
_cell.length_a   1.000
_cell.length_b   1.000
_cell.length_c   1.000
_cell.angle_alpha   90.00
_cell.angle_beta   90.00
_cell.angle_gamma   90.00
#
_symmetry.space_group_name_H-M   'P 1'
#
loop_
_entity.id
_entity.type
_entity.pdbx_description
1 polymer ?
#
loop_
_entity_poly.entity_id
_entity_poly.type
_entity_poly.pdbx_seq_one_letter_code
_entity_poly.pdbx_strand_id
1 'polypeptide(L)'
;MDVAAVEIRHVKLDENMRYSSDIDSGLNKCLNLEANIDQTGRAFIQDVVMSMLDEGCVAIVPVDTSMDPTVSGSYSIDSMRTGKIVQWYPQHVKVRLYNDRTGKKQEVTLPKSTVAIIENPLYAVINEPNSTMQRLIRKLSLLDVTDEQTASGKLDLIIQLPYVIKTQSKRDEAERRRKEIERQLAGSKYGIAYADGTERITQLNRSVENNLMKQIEYLTEMLYSQLGITQTVMDGTADEKTMLNYNNRSIEPIVSAIVDELKRKFLTKTARSQGQSIMMFRDPFKLVPVNNIAEIADKFTRNEIMTSNEFRQVIGMKPSDDPKADQLVNANISQPKEEYEEQETQDMQEQEERYNE
;
A
#
# COMPACT_ATOMS: atom_id res chain seq x y z
N MET A 1 -2.89 0.77 3.71
CA MET A 1 -3.48 -0.33 4.52
C MET A 1 -3.44 -1.64 3.75
N ASP A 2 -3.95 -1.69 2.52
CA ASP A 2 -4.09 -2.94 1.75
C ASP A 2 -2.75 -3.57 1.37
N VAL A 3 -1.75 -2.77 0.97
CA VAL A 3 -0.38 -3.27 0.71
C VAL A 3 0.22 -3.93 1.96
N ALA A 4 0.04 -3.34 3.13
CA ALA A 4 0.54 -3.88 4.39
C ALA A 4 -0.28 -5.08 4.93
N ALA A 5 -1.38 -5.44 4.26
CA ALA A 5 -2.15 -6.64 4.54
C ALA A 5 -1.66 -7.87 3.74
N VAL A 6 -0.79 -7.65 2.75
CA VAL A 6 -0.13 -8.74 2.00
C VAL A 6 1.03 -9.26 2.83
N GLU A 7 1.05 -10.56 3.05
CA GLU A 7 2.13 -11.20 3.80
C GLU A 7 3.36 -11.40 2.89
N ILE A 8 4.51 -10.92 3.35
CA ILE A 8 5.79 -11.10 2.68
C ILE A 8 6.63 -12.04 3.52
N ARG A 9 7.06 -13.17 2.95
CA ARG A 9 7.77 -14.21 3.67
C ARG A 9 9.08 -14.58 3.01
N HIS A 10 10.08 -14.89 3.83
CA HIS A 10 11.33 -15.51 3.42
C HIS A 10 11.12 -17.01 3.36
N VAL A 11 11.26 -17.60 2.18
CA VAL A 11 10.85 -18.97 1.89
C VAL A 11 11.94 -19.77 1.20
N LYS A 12 11.82 -21.08 1.29
CA LYS A 12 12.56 -22.04 0.49
C LYS A 12 11.70 -22.53 -0.66
N LEU A 13 12.28 -22.59 -1.85
CA LEU A 13 11.67 -23.14 -3.06
C LEU A 13 12.17 -24.55 -3.31
N ASP A 14 11.37 -25.38 -3.96
CA ASP A 14 11.75 -26.68 -4.49
C ASP A 14 12.54 -26.57 -5.80
N GLU A 15 12.92 -27.71 -6.38
CA GLU A 15 13.64 -27.78 -7.66
C GLU A 15 12.86 -27.19 -8.83
N ASN A 16 11.52 -27.12 -8.72
CA ASN A 16 10.61 -26.54 -9.73
C ASN A 16 10.30 -25.07 -9.46
N MET A 17 11.01 -24.41 -8.54
CA MET A 17 10.81 -23.01 -8.13
C MET A 17 9.44 -22.76 -7.48
N ARG A 18 8.82 -23.78 -6.87
CA ARG A 18 7.57 -23.67 -6.12
C ARG A 18 7.86 -23.50 -4.64
N TYR A 19 6.93 -22.87 -3.93
CA TYR A 19 7.00 -22.74 -2.48
C TYR A 19 7.10 -24.14 -1.81
N SER A 20 8.07 -24.29 -0.94
CA SER A 20 8.27 -25.53 -0.18
C SER A 20 8.04 -25.30 1.32
N SER A 21 8.69 -24.32 1.91
CA SER A 21 8.56 -24.02 3.35
C SER A 21 9.00 -22.61 3.69
N ASP A 22 8.55 -22.11 4.83
CA ASP A 22 9.05 -20.87 5.41
C ASP A 22 10.46 -21.10 6.01
N ILE A 23 11.31 -20.09 5.94
CA ILE A 23 12.64 -20.09 6.56
C ILE A 23 12.54 -19.33 7.89
N ASP A 24 12.90 -19.96 9.00
CA ASP A 24 13.06 -19.26 10.28
C ASP A 24 14.32 -18.40 10.24
N SER A 25 14.15 -17.13 9.92
CA SER A 25 15.22 -16.14 9.79
C SER A 25 14.84 -14.84 10.48
N GLY A 26 15.83 -14.06 10.89
CA GLY A 26 15.59 -12.72 11.42
C GLY A 26 14.82 -11.83 10.44
N LEU A 27 15.13 -11.95 9.13
CA LEU A 27 14.38 -11.25 8.09
C LEU A 27 12.87 -11.60 8.10
N ASN A 28 12.54 -12.90 8.26
CA ASN A 28 11.14 -13.33 8.32
C ASN A 28 10.43 -12.81 9.58
N LYS A 29 11.13 -12.76 10.70
CA LYS A 29 10.64 -12.15 11.94
C LYS A 29 10.39 -10.65 11.77
N CYS A 30 11.32 -9.93 11.13
CA CYS A 30 11.16 -8.51 10.83
C CYS A 30 9.95 -8.21 9.93
N LEU A 31 9.68 -9.04 8.94
CA LEU A 31 8.59 -8.82 8.00
C LEU A 31 7.20 -9.16 8.57
N ASN A 32 7.12 -10.18 9.46
CA ASN A 32 5.83 -10.72 9.89
C ASN A 32 5.50 -10.45 11.37
N LEU A 33 6.51 -10.25 12.23
CA LEU A 33 6.28 -10.06 13.65
C LEU A 33 6.71 -8.66 14.10
N GLU A 34 8.01 -8.41 14.18
CA GLU A 34 8.58 -7.19 14.74
C GLU A 34 9.76 -6.74 13.88
N ALA A 35 9.60 -5.62 13.19
CA ALA A 35 10.65 -5.04 12.35
C ALA A 35 11.71 -4.30 13.16
N ASN A 36 11.30 -3.70 14.26
CA ASN A 36 12.13 -2.99 15.22
C ASN A 36 11.31 -2.75 16.51
N ILE A 37 11.95 -2.24 17.56
CA ILE A 37 11.34 -2.02 18.88
C ILE A 37 10.06 -1.15 18.85
N ASP A 38 9.88 -0.32 17.82
CA ASP A 38 8.73 0.58 17.71
C ASP A 38 7.66 0.09 16.75
N GLN A 39 7.97 -0.89 15.87
CA GLN A 39 7.11 -1.25 14.75
C GLN A 39 6.97 -2.77 14.57
N THR A 40 5.74 -3.22 14.50
CA THR A 40 5.43 -4.55 13.98
C THR A 40 5.78 -4.66 12.49
N GLY A 41 5.95 -5.86 11.94
CA GLY A 41 6.21 -6.06 10.52
C GLY A 41 5.19 -5.35 9.63
N ARG A 42 3.90 -5.43 9.98
CA ARG A 42 2.82 -4.73 9.25
C ARG A 42 2.94 -3.20 9.31
N ALA A 43 3.22 -2.65 10.49
CA ALA A 43 3.40 -1.20 10.66
C ALA A 43 4.63 -0.71 9.90
N PHE A 44 5.70 -1.51 9.86
CA PHE A 44 6.89 -1.23 9.09
C PHE A 44 6.61 -1.19 7.58
N ILE A 45 5.92 -2.17 7.02
CA ILE A 45 5.54 -2.15 5.59
C ILE A 45 4.63 -0.96 5.28
N GLN A 46 3.75 -0.58 6.19
CA GLN A 46 2.93 0.62 6.03
C GLN A 46 3.79 1.89 5.97
N ASP A 47 4.79 2.01 6.83
CA ASP A 47 5.74 3.13 6.84
C ASP A 47 6.60 3.16 5.57
N VAL A 48 7.05 2.00 5.09
CA VAL A 48 7.76 1.87 3.79
C VAL A 48 6.92 2.43 2.65
N VAL A 49 5.64 2.03 2.55
CA VAL A 49 4.75 2.48 1.47
C VAL A 49 4.44 3.97 1.59
N MET A 50 4.15 4.47 2.80
CA MET A 50 3.88 5.88 3.03
C MET A 50 5.09 6.75 2.66
N SER A 51 6.28 6.37 3.13
CA SER A 51 7.52 7.08 2.83
C SER A 51 7.86 7.05 1.34
N MET A 52 7.62 5.92 0.67
CA MET A 52 7.81 5.78 -0.78
C MET A 52 6.86 6.70 -1.57
N LEU A 53 5.60 6.79 -1.19
CA LEU A 53 4.62 7.66 -1.85
C LEU A 53 4.88 9.14 -1.59
N ASP A 54 5.37 9.49 -0.39
CA ASP A 54 5.70 10.87 -0.02
C ASP A 54 6.98 11.37 -0.69
N GLU A 55 8.05 10.59 -0.66
CA GLU A 55 9.38 11.01 -1.14
C GLU A 55 9.69 10.51 -2.57
N GLY A 56 8.87 9.62 -3.13
CA GLY A 56 9.10 8.96 -4.42
C GLY A 56 10.04 7.76 -4.36
N CYS A 57 10.78 7.59 -3.28
CA CYS A 57 11.60 6.43 -2.98
C CYS A 57 11.82 6.31 -1.47
N VAL A 58 12.12 5.12 -1.00
CA VAL A 58 12.42 4.83 0.40
C VAL A 58 13.60 3.87 0.50
N ALA A 59 14.43 4.04 1.51
CA ALA A 59 15.48 3.11 1.85
C ALA A 59 15.04 2.21 3.01
N ILE A 60 15.16 0.89 2.86
CA ILE A 60 15.07 -0.07 3.97
C ILE A 60 16.49 -0.39 4.40
N VAL A 61 16.79 -0.07 5.65
CA VAL A 61 18.14 -0.22 6.22
C VAL A 61 18.09 -1.26 7.33
N PRO A 62 18.88 -2.35 7.23
CA PRO A 62 19.17 -3.21 8.37
C PRO A 62 19.93 -2.41 9.44
N VAL A 63 19.41 -2.37 10.65
CA VAL A 63 20.01 -1.63 11.77
C VAL A 63 20.82 -2.53 12.66
N ASP A 64 20.21 -3.64 13.10
CA ASP A 64 20.90 -4.69 13.86
C ASP A 64 21.06 -5.92 12.98
N THR A 65 22.30 -6.36 12.89
CA THR A 65 22.69 -7.52 12.09
C THR A 65 23.70 -8.37 12.86
N SER A 66 23.69 -9.67 12.66
CA SER A 66 24.59 -10.60 13.33
C SER A 66 26.06 -10.35 12.99
N MET A 67 26.35 -9.79 11.81
CA MET A 67 27.69 -9.41 11.33
C MET A 67 27.56 -8.12 10.50
N ASP A 68 28.66 -7.37 10.37
CA ASP A 68 28.69 -6.17 9.55
C ASP A 68 28.43 -6.53 8.06
N PRO A 69 27.36 -6.01 7.47
CA PRO A 69 27.00 -6.29 6.07
C PRO A 69 28.03 -5.79 5.05
N THR A 70 28.94 -4.90 5.44
CA THR A 70 30.01 -4.41 4.56
C THR A 70 31.18 -5.38 4.47
N VAL A 71 31.37 -6.22 5.49
CA VAL A 71 32.47 -7.18 5.61
C VAL A 71 32.04 -8.57 5.13
N SER A 72 30.83 -8.98 5.47
CA SER A 72 30.29 -10.30 5.12
C SER A 72 28.95 -10.20 4.44
N GLY A 73 28.76 -10.93 3.35
CA GLY A 73 27.45 -11.07 2.70
C GLY A 73 26.51 -12.04 3.41
N SER A 74 27.02 -12.81 4.40
CA SER A 74 26.24 -13.79 5.16
C SER A 74 25.98 -13.24 6.56
N TYR A 75 24.84 -12.63 6.77
CA TYR A 75 24.40 -12.06 8.05
C TYR A 75 22.90 -12.28 8.24
N SER A 76 22.48 -12.36 9.49
CA SER A 76 21.06 -12.29 9.88
C SER A 76 20.66 -10.84 10.10
N ILE A 77 19.46 -10.51 9.74
CA ILE A 77 18.86 -9.17 9.99
C ILE A 77 17.93 -9.31 11.18
N ASP A 78 18.27 -8.61 12.27
CA ASP A 78 17.50 -8.70 13.51
C ASP A 78 16.58 -7.48 13.69
N SER A 79 16.91 -6.33 13.08
CA SER A 79 15.99 -5.19 12.97
C SER A 79 16.18 -4.39 11.69
N MET A 80 15.12 -3.74 11.23
CA MET A 80 15.09 -2.90 10.05
C MET A 80 14.35 -1.58 10.33
N ARG A 81 14.80 -0.51 9.65
CA ARG A 81 14.11 0.79 9.68
C ARG A 81 14.00 1.39 8.30
N THR A 82 12.97 2.20 8.11
CA THR A 82 12.83 3.07 6.95
C THR A 82 13.73 4.29 7.08
N GLY A 83 14.28 4.72 5.95
CA GLY A 83 15.12 5.90 5.89
C GLY A 83 14.81 6.77 4.68
N LYS A 84 14.80 8.10 4.89
CA LYS A 84 14.67 9.07 3.81
C LYS A 84 16.01 9.25 3.11
N ILE A 85 16.03 9.10 1.79
CA ILE A 85 17.23 9.35 0.97
C ILE A 85 17.43 10.87 0.86
N VAL A 86 18.59 11.34 1.34
CA VAL A 86 18.95 12.75 1.33
C VAL A 86 19.85 13.07 0.15
N GLN A 87 20.76 12.16 -0.20
CA GLN A 87 21.72 12.37 -1.29
C GLN A 87 22.13 11.06 -1.94
N TRP A 88 22.27 11.10 -3.25
CA TRP A 88 22.72 10.00 -4.09
C TRP A 88 24.18 10.11 -4.44
N TYR A 89 24.92 9.02 -4.31
CA TYR A 89 26.29 8.85 -4.81
C TYR A 89 26.35 7.63 -5.73
N PRO A 90 27.38 7.47 -6.57
CA PRO A 90 27.47 6.33 -7.49
C PRO A 90 27.32 4.97 -6.81
N GLN A 91 28.05 4.70 -5.73
CA GLN A 91 28.06 3.43 -5.00
C GLN A 91 27.46 3.52 -3.58
N HIS A 92 27.16 4.73 -3.10
CA HIS A 92 26.65 4.98 -1.78
C HIS A 92 25.34 5.77 -1.83
N VAL A 93 24.66 5.79 -0.74
CA VAL A 93 23.46 6.60 -0.53
C VAL A 93 23.51 7.22 0.86
N LYS A 94 23.19 8.50 0.97
CA LYS A 94 23.05 9.18 2.25
C LYS A 94 21.61 9.13 2.69
N VAL A 95 21.38 8.48 3.82
CA VAL A 95 20.04 8.20 4.34
C VAL A 95 19.87 8.86 5.70
N ARG A 96 18.74 9.52 5.92
CA ARG A 96 18.33 10.01 7.23
C ARG A 96 17.52 8.95 7.93
N LEU A 97 18.07 8.40 9.02
CA LEU A 97 17.57 7.27 9.76
C LEU A 97 17.33 7.63 11.22
N TYR A 98 16.33 7.04 11.85
CA TYR A 98 16.16 7.14 13.30
C TYR A 98 17.15 6.22 14.00
N ASN A 99 17.84 6.76 15.01
CA ASN A 99 18.82 6.02 15.80
C ASN A 99 18.21 5.73 17.18
N ASP A 100 18.01 4.46 17.48
CA ASP A 100 17.38 3.97 18.70
C ASP A 100 18.17 4.31 19.97
N ARG A 101 19.50 4.42 19.85
CA ARG A 101 20.36 4.73 20.99
C ARG A 101 20.32 6.21 21.39
N THR A 102 20.13 7.09 20.43
CA THR A 102 20.15 8.55 20.65
C THR A 102 18.77 9.18 20.66
N GLY A 103 17.74 8.46 20.20
CA GLY A 103 16.38 8.98 20.03
C GLY A 103 16.25 10.09 18.98
N LYS A 104 17.22 10.22 18.08
CA LYS A 104 17.27 11.30 17.08
C LYS A 104 17.46 10.74 15.67
N LYS A 105 16.94 11.48 14.68
CA LYS A 105 17.24 11.19 13.27
C LYS A 105 18.65 11.64 12.95
N GLN A 106 19.45 10.74 12.37
CA GLN A 106 20.83 10.98 11.95
C GLN A 106 21.00 10.70 10.47
N GLU A 107 21.94 11.39 9.83
CA GLU A 107 22.30 11.15 8.43
C GLU A 107 23.52 10.23 8.37
N VAL A 108 23.34 9.08 7.74
CA VAL A 108 24.38 8.06 7.58
C VAL A 108 24.59 7.78 6.11
N THR A 109 25.85 7.64 5.70
CA THR A 109 26.20 7.23 4.33
C THR A 109 26.45 5.74 4.31
N LEU A 110 25.67 5.02 3.53
CA LEU A 110 25.70 3.56 3.45
C LEU A 110 25.97 3.10 2.01
N PRO A 111 26.64 1.95 1.81
CA PRO A 111 26.79 1.34 0.50
C PRO A 111 25.41 0.94 -0.07
N LYS A 112 25.17 1.19 -1.34
CA LYS A 112 23.93 0.75 -2.01
C LYS A 112 23.75 -0.78 -2.03
N SER A 113 24.81 -1.54 -1.78
CA SER A 113 24.76 -3.00 -1.71
C SER A 113 24.05 -3.52 -0.45
N THR A 114 24.08 -2.76 0.65
CA THR A 114 23.55 -3.17 1.95
C THR A 114 22.16 -2.59 2.27
N VAL A 115 21.64 -1.73 1.37
CA VAL A 115 20.37 -1.02 1.57
C VAL A 115 19.42 -1.40 0.46
N ALA A 116 18.19 -1.78 0.80
CA ALA A 116 17.13 -1.95 -0.19
C ALA A 116 16.49 -0.59 -0.47
N ILE A 117 16.53 -0.17 -1.73
CA ILE A 117 16.00 1.11 -2.17
C ILE A 117 14.80 0.84 -3.08
N ILE A 118 13.63 1.18 -2.59
CA ILE A 118 12.38 0.97 -3.30
C ILE A 118 11.96 2.29 -3.93
N GLU A 119 11.86 2.31 -5.24
CA GLU A 119 11.34 3.43 -6.01
C GLU A 119 9.84 3.26 -6.25
N ASN A 120 9.11 4.37 -6.35
CA ASN A 120 7.68 4.35 -6.58
C ASN A 120 7.35 3.73 -7.96
N PRO A 121 6.77 2.52 -8.02
CA PRO A 121 6.53 1.82 -9.28
C PRO A 121 5.43 2.48 -10.12
N LEU A 122 4.59 3.32 -9.52
CA LEU A 122 3.53 4.02 -10.25
C LEU A 122 4.10 5.17 -11.11
N TYR A 123 5.31 5.65 -10.78
CA TYR A 123 6.00 6.73 -11.50
C TYR A 123 7.52 6.59 -11.38
N ALA A 124 8.09 5.53 -11.89
CA ALA A 124 9.53 5.33 -11.83
C ALA A 124 10.26 6.20 -12.88
N VAL A 125 11.08 7.15 -12.40
CA VAL A 125 12.14 7.80 -13.19
C VAL A 125 13.45 7.51 -12.48
N ILE A 126 14.37 6.84 -13.15
CA ILE A 126 15.63 6.36 -12.57
C ILE A 126 16.38 7.52 -11.90
N ASN A 127 16.69 7.36 -10.61
CA ASN A 127 17.45 8.31 -9.77
C ASN A 127 16.80 9.69 -9.55
N GLU A 128 15.55 9.90 -9.94
CA GLU A 128 14.80 11.11 -9.58
C GLU A 128 13.65 10.74 -8.66
N PRO A 129 13.59 11.30 -7.43
CA PRO A 129 12.47 11.08 -6.53
C PRO A 129 11.19 11.61 -7.17
N ASN A 130 10.25 10.72 -7.40
CA ASN A 130 8.98 11.05 -8.05
C ASN A 130 7.82 10.82 -7.07
N SER A 131 7.63 11.80 -6.21
CA SER A 131 6.62 11.73 -5.16
C SER A 131 5.21 11.88 -5.73
N THR A 132 4.38 10.86 -5.52
CA THR A 132 2.94 10.93 -5.81
C THR A 132 2.30 12.00 -4.93
N MET A 133 2.65 12.07 -3.65
CA MET A 133 2.08 13.02 -2.70
C MET A 133 2.42 14.47 -3.02
N GLN A 134 3.67 14.77 -3.40
CA GLN A 134 4.04 16.16 -3.76
C GLN A 134 3.33 16.66 -5.01
N ARG A 135 2.99 15.79 -5.95
CA ARG A 135 2.14 16.14 -7.09
C ARG A 135 0.72 16.47 -6.65
N LEU A 136 0.22 15.75 -5.65
CA LEU A 136 -1.11 15.95 -5.10
C LEU A 136 -1.19 17.20 -4.22
N ILE A 137 -0.14 17.54 -3.47
CA ILE A 137 -0.10 18.72 -2.60
C ILE A 137 -0.41 20.01 -3.38
N ARG A 138 0.16 20.19 -4.56
CA ARG A 138 -0.14 21.37 -5.39
C ARG A 138 -1.63 21.44 -5.78
N LYS A 139 -2.23 20.30 -6.07
CA LYS A 139 -3.65 20.23 -6.45
C LYS A 139 -4.57 20.40 -5.26
N LEU A 140 -4.20 19.80 -4.11
CA LEU A 140 -4.90 20.01 -2.84
C LEU A 140 -4.83 21.47 -2.41
N SER A 141 -3.68 22.13 -2.52
CA SER A 141 -3.54 23.56 -2.25
C SER A 141 -4.43 24.43 -3.15
N LEU A 142 -4.60 24.04 -4.42
CA LEU A 142 -5.53 24.73 -5.32
C LEU A 142 -6.98 24.50 -4.90
N LEU A 143 -7.35 23.30 -4.45
CA LEU A 143 -8.67 22.99 -3.90
C LEU A 143 -8.94 23.81 -2.64
N ASP A 144 -8.01 23.82 -1.69
CA ASP A 144 -8.11 24.59 -0.45
C ASP A 144 -8.32 26.09 -0.73
N VAL A 145 -7.52 26.67 -1.64
CA VAL A 145 -7.66 28.08 -2.05
C VAL A 145 -9.01 28.34 -2.71
N THR A 146 -9.49 27.40 -3.50
CA THR A 146 -10.76 27.49 -4.21
C THR A 146 -11.93 27.39 -3.22
N ASP A 147 -11.85 26.45 -2.29
CA ASP A 147 -12.84 26.30 -1.21
C ASP A 147 -12.87 27.53 -0.30
N GLU A 148 -11.70 28.07 0.06
CA GLU A 148 -11.60 29.30 0.86
C GLU A 148 -12.19 30.51 0.12
N GLN A 149 -11.95 30.64 -1.20
CA GLN A 149 -12.53 31.67 -2.03
C GLN A 149 -14.08 31.55 -2.12
N THR A 150 -14.56 30.30 -2.25
CA THR A 150 -16.00 30.02 -2.31
C THR A 150 -16.65 30.22 -0.95
N ALA A 151 -16.04 29.74 0.13
CA ALA A 151 -16.57 29.89 1.49
C ALA A 151 -16.51 31.34 2.01
N SER A 152 -15.51 32.11 1.57
CA SER A 152 -15.37 33.51 2.01
C SER A 152 -16.40 34.46 1.41
N GLY A 153 -17.18 33.99 0.43
CA GLY A 153 -18.18 34.85 -0.24
C GLY A 153 -17.58 36.12 -0.82
N LYS A 154 -16.27 36.13 -1.16
CA LYS A 154 -15.60 37.32 -1.69
C LYS A 154 -16.27 37.74 -2.97
N LEU A 155 -17.03 38.82 -2.86
CA LEU A 155 -17.69 39.43 -3.97
C LEU A 155 -16.65 40.23 -4.76
N ASP A 156 -16.51 39.92 -6.04
CA ASP A 156 -15.78 40.81 -6.95
C ASP A 156 -16.62 42.06 -7.13
N LEU A 157 -16.23 43.16 -6.48
CA LEU A 157 -16.93 44.43 -6.54
C LEU A 157 -16.10 45.46 -7.30
N ILE A 158 -16.77 46.15 -8.22
CA ILE A 158 -16.24 47.38 -8.81
C ILE A 158 -16.87 48.54 -8.09
N ILE A 159 -16.03 49.35 -7.42
CA ILE A 159 -16.47 50.59 -6.76
C ILE A 159 -16.11 51.73 -7.71
N GLN A 160 -17.13 52.37 -8.31
CA GLN A 160 -16.96 53.53 -9.12
C GLN A 160 -17.05 54.78 -8.23
N LEU A 161 -15.95 55.49 -8.10
CA LEU A 161 -15.84 56.70 -7.31
C LEU A 161 -16.22 57.93 -8.17
N PRO A 162 -16.80 58.99 -7.57
CA PRO A 162 -17.28 60.18 -8.30
C PRO A 162 -16.14 61.10 -8.75
N TYR A 163 -14.90 60.69 -8.62
CA TYR A 163 -13.72 61.48 -8.98
C TYR A 163 -12.64 60.67 -9.69
N VAL A 164 -11.75 61.38 -10.40
CA VAL A 164 -10.66 60.77 -11.14
C VAL A 164 -9.42 60.61 -10.23
N ILE A 165 -8.88 59.43 -10.17
CA ILE A 165 -7.71 59.08 -9.33
C ILE A 165 -6.41 59.44 -10.07
N LYS A 166 -6.01 60.74 -10.02
CA LYS A 166 -4.75 61.18 -10.66
C LYS A 166 -3.63 61.57 -9.68
N THR A 167 -3.99 61.98 -8.47
CA THR A 167 -3.04 62.44 -7.43
C THR A 167 -2.89 61.41 -6.33
N GLN A 168 -1.77 61.46 -5.59
CA GLN A 168 -1.52 60.54 -4.47
C GLN A 168 -2.60 60.67 -3.40
N SER A 169 -3.02 61.91 -3.07
CA SER A 169 -4.10 62.17 -2.10
C SER A 169 -5.41 61.45 -2.50
N LYS A 170 -5.76 61.46 -3.80
CA LYS A 170 -6.96 60.80 -4.30
C LYS A 170 -6.82 59.27 -4.32
N ARG A 171 -5.61 58.73 -4.46
CA ARG A 171 -5.35 57.31 -4.29
C ARG A 171 -5.54 56.89 -2.83
N ASP A 172 -5.01 57.65 -1.90
CA ASP A 172 -5.10 57.35 -0.48
C ASP A 172 -6.56 57.43 0.00
N GLU A 173 -7.38 58.37 -0.57
CA GLU A 173 -8.82 58.46 -0.32
C GLU A 173 -9.56 57.24 -0.87
N ALA A 174 -9.29 56.83 -2.10
CA ALA A 174 -9.86 55.64 -2.72
C ALA A 174 -9.51 54.34 -1.92
N GLU A 175 -8.30 54.28 -1.43
CA GLU A 175 -7.85 53.11 -0.66
C GLU A 175 -8.47 53.06 0.74
N ARG A 176 -8.67 54.21 1.37
CA ARG A 176 -9.45 54.30 2.62
C ARG A 176 -10.88 53.86 2.43
N ARG A 177 -11.52 54.29 1.31
CA ARG A 177 -12.88 53.89 1.00
C ARG A 177 -13.02 52.42 0.72
N ARG A 178 -12.07 51.82 -0.02
CA ARG A 178 -12.02 50.38 -0.22
C ARG A 178 -11.98 49.62 1.09
N LYS A 179 -11.04 49.98 1.99
CA LYS A 179 -10.89 49.35 3.31
C LYS A 179 -12.14 49.49 4.18
N GLU A 180 -12.86 50.64 4.07
CA GLU A 180 -14.12 50.85 4.80
C GLU A 180 -15.21 49.91 4.32
N ILE A 181 -15.36 49.72 3.00
CA ILE A 181 -16.34 48.79 2.41
C ILE A 181 -15.97 47.34 2.75
N GLU A 182 -14.68 46.97 2.65
CA GLU A 182 -14.20 45.65 3.07
C GLU A 182 -14.54 45.38 4.55
N ARG A 183 -14.34 46.35 5.44
CA ARG A 183 -14.67 46.22 6.86
C ARG A 183 -16.18 46.09 7.09
N GLN A 184 -16.99 46.82 6.39
CA GLN A 184 -18.44 46.74 6.51
C GLN A 184 -18.97 45.38 6.01
N LEU A 185 -18.43 44.87 4.90
CA LEU A 185 -18.80 43.56 4.37
C LEU A 185 -18.33 42.41 5.26
N ALA A 186 -17.11 42.48 5.80
CA ALA A 186 -16.59 41.50 6.72
C ALA A 186 -17.34 41.46 8.06
N GLY A 187 -17.83 42.60 8.53
CA GLY A 187 -18.63 42.73 9.76
C GLY A 187 -20.13 42.47 9.57
N SER A 188 -20.60 42.34 8.34
CA SER A 188 -22.03 42.18 8.04
C SER A 188 -22.40 40.70 7.88
N LYS A 189 -23.37 40.23 8.69
CA LYS A 189 -23.87 38.85 8.59
C LYS A 189 -24.57 38.56 7.23
N TYR A 190 -25.04 39.62 6.54
CA TYR A 190 -25.81 39.52 5.31
C TYR A 190 -25.12 40.17 4.10
N GLY A 191 -23.84 40.53 4.20
CA GLY A 191 -23.08 41.12 3.10
C GLY A 191 -23.56 42.51 2.68
N ILE A 192 -24.08 43.31 3.61
CA ILE A 192 -24.61 44.65 3.35
C ILE A 192 -23.55 45.70 3.68
N ALA A 193 -23.29 46.60 2.73
CA ALA A 193 -22.45 47.77 2.91
C ALA A 193 -23.21 49.05 2.49
N TYR A 194 -22.85 50.19 3.07
CA TYR A 194 -23.40 51.48 2.71
C TYR A 194 -22.52 52.13 1.64
N ALA A 195 -23.17 52.66 0.58
CA ALA A 195 -22.54 53.44 -0.45
C ALA A 195 -23.10 54.89 -0.42
N ASP A 196 -22.25 55.86 -0.76
CA ASP A 196 -22.68 57.21 -0.95
C ASP A 196 -23.53 57.32 -2.23
N GLY A 197 -24.50 58.23 -2.28
CA GLY A 197 -25.40 58.42 -3.43
C GLY A 197 -24.70 58.75 -4.75
N THR A 198 -23.44 59.13 -4.68
CA THR A 198 -22.56 59.40 -5.84
C THR A 198 -21.66 58.25 -6.23
N GLU A 199 -21.58 57.21 -5.41
CA GLU A 199 -20.83 56.01 -5.65
C GLU A 199 -21.69 54.93 -6.31
N ARG A 200 -21.12 54.21 -7.24
CA ARG A 200 -21.79 53.04 -7.85
C ARG A 200 -20.99 51.76 -7.55
N ILE A 201 -21.60 50.88 -6.81
CA ILE A 201 -21.04 49.57 -6.52
C ILE A 201 -21.69 48.57 -7.48
N THR A 202 -20.88 47.94 -8.32
CA THR A 202 -21.35 46.92 -9.26
C THR A 202 -20.72 45.57 -8.83
N GLN A 203 -21.57 44.63 -8.49
CA GLN A 203 -21.13 43.25 -8.24
C GLN A 203 -20.91 42.55 -9.57
N LEU A 204 -19.70 42.02 -9.75
CA LEU A 204 -19.41 41.18 -10.88
C LEU A 204 -19.90 39.78 -10.57
N ASN A 205 -21.09 39.46 -11.07
CA ASN A 205 -21.56 38.07 -11.03
C ASN A 205 -20.75 37.27 -12.01
N ARG A 206 -19.67 36.64 -11.55
CA ARG A 206 -19.07 35.53 -12.29
C ARG A 206 -19.93 34.31 -12.00
N SER A 207 -20.32 33.58 -13.04
CA SER A 207 -20.96 32.27 -12.93
C SER A 207 -19.92 31.23 -12.51
N VAL A 208 -19.29 31.49 -11.34
CA VAL A 208 -18.12 30.74 -10.83
C VAL A 208 -18.54 29.40 -10.26
N GLU A 209 -19.76 29.32 -9.69
CA GLU A 209 -20.21 28.17 -8.89
C GLU A 209 -20.25 26.85 -9.69
N ASN A 210 -20.82 26.87 -10.89
CA ASN A 210 -20.92 25.62 -11.69
C ASN A 210 -19.58 25.11 -12.26
N ASN A 211 -18.61 26.02 -12.46
CA ASN A 211 -17.30 25.64 -13.01
C ASN A 211 -16.34 25.20 -11.90
N LEU A 212 -16.50 25.73 -10.71
CA LEU A 212 -15.72 25.39 -9.53
C LEU A 212 -16.02 23.98 -9.04
N MET A 213 -17.29 23.63 -8.88
CA MET A 213 -17.69 22.27 -8.50
C MET A 213 -17.15 21.21 -9.48
N LYS A 214 -17.27 21.48 -10.79
CA LYS A 214 -16.70 20.60 -11.82
C LYS A 214 -15.16 20.50 -11.75
N GLN A 215 -14.48 21.59 -11.38
CA GLN A 215 -13.04 21.57 -11.18
C GLN A 215 -12.65 20.77 -9.94
N ILE A 216 -13.41 20.88 -8.86
CA ILE A 216 -13.23 20.09 -7.64
C ILE A 216 -13.43 18.61 -7.96
N GLU A 217 -14.50 18.23 -8.62
CA GLU A 217 -14.77 16.86 -9.05
C GLU A 217 -13.63 16.32 -9.93
N TYR A 218 -13.22 17.06 -10.93
CA TYR A 218 -12.11 16.68 -11.82
C TYR A 218 -10.77 16.52 -11.07
N LEU A 219 -10.46 17.42 -10.13
CA LEU A 219 -9.24 17.33 -9.33
C LEU A 219 -9.28 16.13 -8.36
N THR A 220 -10.45 15.85 -7.81
CA THR A 220 -10.67 14.69 -6.94
C THR A 220 -10.51 13.37 -7.72
N GLU A 221 -11.13 13.25 -8.89
CA GLU A 221 -10.98 12.09 -9.78
C GLU A 221 -9.51 11.90 -10.20
N MET A 222 -8.81 13.01 -10.50
CA MET A 222 -7.41 12.98 -10.85
C MET A 222 -6.54 12.52 -9.66
N LEU A 223 -6.92 12.84 -8.44
CA LEU A 223 -6.28 12.40 -7.21
C LEU A 223 -6.40 10.88 -7.05
N TYR A 224 -7.60 10.35 -7.21
CA TYR A 224 -7.83 8.91 -7.16
C TYR A 224 -7.08 8.17 -8.28
N SER A 225 -7.08 8.72 -9.50
CA SER A 225 -6.38 8.11 -10.64
C SER A 225 -4.86 8.03 -10.45
N GLN A 226 -4.25 8.99 -9.71
CA GLN A 226 -2.82 8.97 -9.39
C GLN A 226 -2.43 7.79 -8.48
N LEU A 227 -3.33 7.37 -7.62
CA LEU A 227 -3.15 6.21 -6.73
C LEU A 227 -3.73 4.92 -7.34
N GLY A 228 -4.32 5.01 -8.54
CA GLY A 228 -5.01 3.88 -9.18
C GLY A 228 -6.24 3.41 -8.41
N ILE A 229 -6.84 4.28 -7.61
CA ILE A 229 -8.01 4.01 -6.77
C ILE A 229 -9.24 4.61 -7.46
N THR A 230 -10.36 3.88 -7.44
CA THR A 230 -11.67 4.42 -7.87
C THR A 230 -12.46 4.90 -6.65
N GLN A 231 -13.44 5.76 -6.86
CA GLN A 231 -14.31 6.22 -5.79
C GLN A 231 -15.03 5.04 -5.11
N THR A 232 -15.47 4.05 -5.88
CA THR A 232 -16.14 2.85 -5.36
C THR A 232 -15.25 2.01 -4.44
N VAL A 233 -13.93 1.99 -4.68
CA VAL A 233 -12.97 1.36 -3.76
C VAL A 233 -12.85 2.15 -2.46
N MET A 234 -12.90 3.47 -2.54
CA MET A 234 -12.77 4.35 -1.36
C MET A 234 -14.01 4.31 -0.46
N ASP A 235 -15.20 4.24 -1.04
CA ASP A 235 -16.47 4.20 -0.30
C ASP A 235 -16.91 2.76 0.09
N GLY A 236 -16.15 1.74 -0.35
CA GLY A 236 -16.42 0.35 -0.03
C GLY A 236 -17.56 -0.29 -0.83
N THR A 237 -18.03 0.35 -1.90
CA THR A 237 -19.11 -0.16 -2.77
C THR A 237 -18.58 -0.89 -4.01
N ALA A 238 -17.25 -1.07 -4.11
CA ALA A 238 -16.62 -1.74 -5.24
C ALA A 238 -17.05 -3.21 -5.36
N ASP A 239 -17.38 -3.63 -6.57
CA ASP A 239 -17.60 -5.03 -6.89
C ASP A 239 -16.28 -5.83 -6.92
N GLU A 240 -16.38 -7.15 -6.95
CA GLU A 240 -15.23 -8.07 -6.97
C GLU A 240 -14.28 -7.77 -8.14
N LYS A 241 -14.81 -7.47 -9.32
CA LYS A 241 -14.00 -7.16 -10.50
C LYS A 241 -13.21 -5.87 -10.33
N THR A 242 -13.83 -4.84 -9.75
CA THR A 242 -13.17 -3.57 -9.44
C THR A 242 -12.09 -3.75 -8.39
N MET A 243 -12.36 -4.54 -7.34
CA MET A 243 -11.37 -4.87 -6.32
C MET A 243 -10.20 -5.67 -6.89
N LEU A 244 -10.45 -6.62 -7.79
CA LEU A 244 -9.40 -7.38 -8.47
C LEU A 244 -8.53 -6.45 -9.35
N ASN A 245 -9.16 -5.56 -10.11
CA ASN A 245 -8.45 -4.58 -10.92
C ASN A 245 -7.59 -3.63 -10.07
N TYR A 246 -8.12 -3.14 -8.95
CA TYR A 246 -7.39 -2.31 -8.00
C TYR A 246 -6.16 -3.05 -7.45
N ASN A 247 -6.33 -4.29 -7.02
CA ASN A 247 -5.22 -5.11 -6.56
C ASN A 247 -4.12 -5.26 -7.62
N ASN A 248 -4.48 -5.66 -8.85
CA ASN A 248 -3.51 -5.93 -9.91
C ASN A 248 -2.81 -4.66 -10.41
N ARG A 249 -3.48 -3.50 -10.39
CA ARG A 249 -2.93 -2.25 -10.92
C ARG A 249 -2.22 -1.38 -9.89
N SER A 250 -2.59 -1.48 -8.63
CA SER A 250 -2.10 -0.59 -7.58
C SER A 250 -1.34 -1.33 -6.48
N ILE A 251 -1.91 -2.40 -5.94
CA ILE A 251 -1.31 -3.12 -4.82
C ILE A 251 -0.14 -4.00 -5.27
N GLU A 252 -0.37 -4.85 -6.27
CA GLU A 252 0.64 -5.82 -6.74
C GLU A 252 1.94 -5.17 -7.24
N PRO A 253 1.93 -4.08 -8.03
CA PRO A 253 3.17 -3.41 -8.44
C PRO A 253 3.99 -2.89 -7.25
N ILE A 254 3.33 -2.36 -6.22
CA ILE A 254 4.00 -1.87 -5.01
C ILE A 254 4.62 -3.02 -4.23
N VAL A 255 3.85 -4.08 -3.97
CA VAL A 255 4.36 -5.26 -3.25
C VAL A 255 5.50 -5.92 -4.02
N SER A 256 5.35 -6.07 -5.34
CA SER A 256 6.40 -6.65 -6.20
C SER A 256 7.69 -5.82 -6.15
N ALA A 257 7.60 -4.49 -6.20
CA ALA A 257 8.78 -3.62 -6.08
C ALA A 257 9.49 -3.81 -4.72
N ILE A 258 8.73 -3.96 -3.63
CA ILE A 258 9.29 -4.25 -2.30
C ILE A 258 9.98 -5.61 -2.29
N VAL A 259 9.28 -6.66 -2.72
CA VAL A 259 9.77 -8.04 -2.72
C VAL A 259 11.02 -8.20 -3.57
N ASP A 260 11.03 -7.64 -4.77
CA ASP A 260 12.16 -7.74 -5.70
C ASP A 260 13.41 -7.04 -5.16
N GLU A 261 13.24 -5.89 -4.53
CA GLU A 261 14.36 -5.17 -3.95
C GLU A 261 14.90 -5.86 -2.69
N LEU A 262 14.02 -6.41 -1.83
CA LEU A 262 14.43 -7.23 -0.70
C LEU A 262 15.19 -8.48 -1.16
N LYS A 263 14.70 -9.19 -2.20
CA LYS A 263 15.41 -10.31 -2.81
C LYS A 263 16.79 -9.93 -3.32
N ARG A 264 16.86 -8.79 -4.00
CA ARG A 264 18.09 -8.30 -4.63
C ARG A 264 19.16 -7.97 -3.60
N LYS A 265 18.76 -7.40 -2.44
CA LYS A 265 19.69 -6.83 -1.45
C LYS A 265 19.96 -7.73 -0.27
N PHE A 266 18.95 -8.40 0.25
CA PHE A 266 19.05 -9.15 1.50
C PHE A 266 19.27 -10.66 1.31
N LEU A 267 19.13 -11.17 0.08
CA LEU A 267 19.51 -12.53 -0.25
C LEU A 267 20.81 -12.58 -1.03
N THR A 268 21.80 -13.29 -0.52
CA THR A 268 23.07 -13.53 -1.22
C THR A 268 22.86 -14.35 -2.49
N LYS A 269 23.81 -14.29 -3.42
CA LYS A 269 23.78 -15.14 -4.62
C LYS A 269 23.72 -16.63 -4.25
N THR A 270 24.47 -17.04 -3.21
CA THR A 270 24.49 -18.41 -2.71
C THR A 270 23.14 -18.81 -2.12
N ALA A 271 22.52 -17.95 -1.30
CA ALA A 271 21.19 -18.23 -0.76
C ALA A 271 20.15 -18.44 -1.87
N ARG A 272 20.17 -17.57 -2.89
CA ARG A 272 19.28 -17.70 -4.06
C ARG A 272 19.54 -18.99 -4.86
N SER A 273 20.81 -19.39 -5.06
CA SER A 273 21.12 -20.65 -5.74
C SER A 273 20.74 -21.89 -4.93
N GLN A 274 20.59 -21.75 -3.62
CA GLN A 274 20.07 -22.80 -2.72
C GLN A 274 18.53 -22.81 -2.62
N GLY A 275 17.84 -22.09 -3.48
CA GLY A 275 16.38 -22.03 -3.52
C GLY A 275 15.76 -21.09 -2.49
N GLN A 276 16.53 -20.21 -1.82
CA GLN A 276 15.94 -19.20 -0.95
C GLN A 276 15.34 -18.05 -1.77
N SER A 277 14.15 -17.61 -1.38
CA SER A 277 13.44 -16.51 -2.03
C SER A 277 12.62 -15.72 -1.03
N ILE A 278 12.16 -14.55 -1.44
CA ILE A 278 11.14 -13.78 -0.71
C ILE A 278 9.90 -13.79 -1.58
N MET A 279 8.77 -14.17 -1.04
CA MET A 279 7.51 -14.24 -1.77
C MET A 279 6.43 -13.46 -1.05
N MET A 280 5.48 -12.95 -1.85
CA MET A 280 4.24 -12.41 -1.33
C MET A 280 3.19 -13.52 -1.29
N PHE A 281 2.43 -13.56 -0.19
CA PHE A 281 1.31 -14.46 -0.03
C PHE A 281 0.03 -13.63 0.09
N ARG A 282 -0.91 -13.96 -0.73
CA ARG A 282 -2.23 -13.36 -0.71
C ARG A 282 -3.24 -14.46 -0.47
N ASP A 283 -4.13 -14.21 0.47
CA ASP A 283 -5.30 -15.07 0.66
C ASP A 283 -6.26 -14.89 -0.52
N PRO A 284 -6.38 -15.88 -1.41
CA PRO A 284 -7.24 -15.78 -2.58
C PRO A 284 -8.73 -15.70 -2.20
N PHE A 285 -9.10 -16.13 -0.99
CA PHE A 285 -10.49 -16.19 -0.54
C PHE A 285 -10.99 -14.88 0.08
N LYS A 286 -10.12 -13.96 0.46
CA LYS A 286 -10.52 -12.65 1.01
C LYS A 286 -11.41 -11.81 0.09
N LEU A 287 -11.31 -12.05 -1.22
CA LEU A 287 -12.08 -11.32 -2.24
C LEU A 287 -13.22 -12.16 -2.84
N VAL A 288 -13.40 -13.39 -2.37
CA VAL A 288 -14.43 -14.27 -2.88
C VAL A 288 -15.71 -14.12 -2.05
N PRO A 289 -16.85 -13.84 -2.68
CA PRO A 289 -18.12 -13.81 -1.96
C PRO A 289 -18.37 -15.13 -1.23
N VAL A 290 -18.88 -15.06 -0.01
CA VAL A 290 -19.12 -16.22 0.86
C VAL A 290 -19.97 -17.30 0.15
N ASN A 291 -20.90 -16.87 -0.71
CA ASN A 291 -21.76 -17.79 -1.46
C ASN A 291 -20.98 -18.65 -2.47
N ASN A 292 -19.82 -18.17 -2.96
CA ASN A 292 -19.00 -18.90 -3.91
C ASN A 292 -17.97 -19.80 -3.23
N ILE A 293 -17.72 -19.60 -1.92
CA ILE A 293 -16.73 -20.38 -1.16
C ILE A 293 -17.12 -21.87 -1.15
N ALA A 294 -18.38 -22.18 -0.97
CA ALA A 294 -18.87 -23.57 -0.96
C ALA A 294 -18.67 -24.27 -2.32
N GLU A 295 -18.91 -23.56 -3.42
CA GLU A 295 -18.68 -24.09 -4.78
C GLU A 295 -17.20 -24.30 -5.08
N ILE A 296 -16.35 -23.38 -4.63
CA ILE A 296 -14.88 -23.48 -4.77
C ILE A 296 -14.37 -24.64 -3.92
N ALA A 297 -14.84 -24.78 -2.67
CA ALA A 297 -14.50 -25.88 -1.80
C ALA A 297 -14.81 -27.24 -2.45
N ASP A 298 -16.04 -27.39 -2.96
CA ASP A 298 -16.44 -28.62 -3.62
C ASP A 298 -15.55 -28.94 -4.85
N LYS A 299 -15.25 -27.94 -5.69
CA LYS A 299 -14.38 -28.11 -6.85
C LYS A 299 -12.95 -28.44 -6.48
N PHE A 300 -12.38 -27.81 -5.45
CA PHE A 300 -10.98 -27.99 -5.06
C PHE A 300 -10.76 -29.32 -4.35
N THR A 301 -11.67 -29.71 -3.47
CA THR A 301 -11.57 -31.00 -2.78
C THR A 301 -11.83 -32.18 -3.73
N ARG A 302 -12.84 -32.07 -4.62
CA ARG A 302 -13.14 -33.15 -5.61
C ARG A 302 -12.05 -33.35 -6.65
N ASN A 303 -11.28 -32.33 -7.00
CA ASN A 303 -10.23 -32.42 -8.01
C ASN A 303 -8.82 -32.60 -7.39
N GLU A 304 -8.71 -33.03 -6.14
CA GLU A 304 -7.44 -33.28 -5.48
C GLU A 304 -6.49 -32.08 -5.44
N ILE A 305 -7.05 -30.84 -5.41
CA ILE A 305 -6.27 -29.61 -5.38
C ILE A 305 -5.95 -29.23 -3.93
N MET A 306 -6.93 -29.43 -3.02
CA MET A 306 -6.78 -29.15 -1.58
C MET A 306 -7.44 -30.25 -0.76
N THR A 307 -6.86 -30.53 0.39
CA THR A 307 -7.45 -31.39 1.40
C THR A 307 -8.58 -30.66 2.16
N SER A 308 -9.46 -31.40 2.80
CA SER A 308 -10.52 -30.80 3.62
C SER A 308 -9.96 -29.98 4.79
N ASN A 309 -8.84 -30.39 5.39
CA ASN A 309 -8.20 -29.64 6.48
C ASN A 309 -7.52 -28.37 6.01
N GLU A 310 -6.85 -28.38 4.86
CA GLU A 310 -6.30 -27.17 4.26
C GLU A 310 -7.40 -26.15 3.94
N PHE A 311 -8.54 -26.62 3.41
CA PHE A 311 -9.66 -25.71 3.15
C PHE A 311 -10.27 -25.16 4.46
N ARG A 312 -10.44 -26.00 5.50
CA ARG A 312 -10.89 -25.56 6.82
C ARG A 312 -9.97 -24.50 7.43
N GLN A 313 -8.67 -24.69 7.29
CA GLN A 313 -7.68 -23.71 7.76
C GLN A 313 -7.82 -22.37 7.03
N VAL A 314 -8.01 -22.37 5.74
CA VAL A 314 -8.20 -21.15 4.94
C VAL A 314 -9.42 -20.35 5.37
N ILE A 315 -10.54 -21.02 5.68
CA ILE A 315 -11.76 -20.35 6.18
C ILE A 315 -11.76 -20.11 7.69
N GLY A 316 -10.64 -20.39 8.38
CA GLY A 316 -10.47 -20.13 9.81
C GLY A 316 -11.14 -21.14 10.73
N MET A 317 -11.48 -22.33 10.24
CA MET A 317 -12.04 -23.42 11.06
C MET A 317 -10.94 -24.34 11.59
N LYS A 318 -11.15 -24.88 12.80
CA LYS A 318 -10.25 -25.90 13.36
C LYS A 318 -10.17 -27.11 12.43
N PRO A 319 -8.97 -27.68 12.16
CA PRO A 319 -8.82 -28.94 11.44
C PRO A 319 -9.65 -30.06 12.06
N SER A 320 -10.11 -30.99 11.26
CA SER A 320 -10.76 -32.22 11.72
C SER A 320 -9.70 -33.20 12.19
N ASP A 321 -9.99 -33.94 13.25
CA ASP A 321 -9.13 -34.98 13.78
C ASP A 321 -9.23 -36.31 12.95
N ASP A 322 -10.07 -36.34 11.90
CA ASP A 322 -10.22 -37.48 11.00
C ASP A 322 -9.04 -37.55 10.04
N PRO A 323 -8.26 -38.66 9.98
CA PRO A 323 -7.13 -38.82 9.06
C PRO A 323 -7.50 -38.67 7.57
N LYS A 324 -8.75 -38.92 7.21
CA LYS A 324 -9.25 -38.73 5.83
C LYS A 324 -9.33 -37.25 5.43
N ALA A 325 -9.38 -36.35 6.41
CA ALA A 325 -9.45 -34.92 6.14
C ALA A 325 -8.13 -34.32 5.65
N ASP A 326 -7.00 -35.03 5.82
CA ASP A 326 -5.68 -34.67 5.32
C ASP A 326 -5.28 -35.39 4.03
N GLN A 327 -6.20 -36.20 3.48
CA GLN A 327 -5.97 -36.89 2.22
C GLN A 327 -6.60 -36.12 1.06
N LEU A 328 -5.88 -36.11 -0.09
CA LEU A 328 -6.45 -35.66 -1.35
C LEU A 328 -7.38 -36.75 -1.88
N VAL A 329 -8.67 -36.43 -1.97
CA VAL A 329 -9.72 -37.41 -2.37
C VAL A 329 -10.38 -36.98 -3.64
N ASN A 330 -10.32 -37.81 -4.67
CA ASN A 330 -11.09 -37.62 -5.91
C ASN A 330 -12.47 -38.28 -5.79
N ALA A 331 -13.48 -37.49 -5.51
CA ALA A 331 -14.84 -38.00 -5.37
C ALA A 331 -15.46 -38.52 -6.69
N ASN A 332 -14.81 -38.27 -7.83
CA ASN A 332 -15.26 -38.75 -9.13
C ASN A 332 -14.68 -40.15 -9.48
N ILE A 333 -13.69 -40.61 -8.77
CA ILE A 333 -13.10 -41.94 -8.92
C ILE A 333 -13.48 -42.72 -7.68
N SER A 334 -14.25 -43.82 -7.87
CA SER A 334 -14.45 -44.81 -6.80
C SER A 334 -13.09 -45.41 -6.53
N GLN A 335 -12.41 -44.94 -5.46
CA GLN A 335 -11.19 -45.59 -5.00
C GLN A 335 -11.54 -47.01 -4.63
N PRO A 336 -10.82 -48.04 -5.15
CA PRO A 336 -10.95 -49.38 -4.63
C PRO A 336 -10.61 -49.32 -3.14
N LYS A 337 -11.53 -49.71 -2.34
CA LYS A 337 -11.33 -49.72 -0.89
C LYS A 337 -10.17 -50.66 -0.56
N GLU A 338 -9.40 -50.31 0.42
CA GLU A 338 -8.43 -51.19 1.09
C GLU A 338 -9.00 -52.54 1.56
N GLU A 339 -10.34 -52.70 1.49
CA GLU A 339 -11.06 -53.96 1.74
C GLU A 339 -10.60 -55.14 0.86
N TYR A 340 -9.96 -54.86 -0.31
CA TYR A 340 -9.43 -55.95 -1.16
C TYR A 340 -8.08 -56.48 -0.68
N GLU A 341 -7.23 -55.66 -0.08
CA GLU A 341 -5.94 -56.10 0.45
C GLU A 341 -6.12 -56.89 1.76
N GLU A 342 -7.12 -56.54 2.59
CA GLU A 342 -7.43 -57.35 3.78
C GLU A 342 -8.08 -58.71 3.41
N GLN A 343 -8.91 -58.78 2.35
CA GLN A 343 -9.51 -59.99 1.90
C GLN A 343 -8.50 -60.90 1.22
N GLU A 344 -7.63 -60.38 0.36
CA GLU A 344 -6.55 -61.20 -0.23
C GLU A 344 -5.56 -61.73 0.83
N THR A 345 -5.28 -60.95 1.88
CA THR A 345 -4.39 -61.40 2.99
C THR A 345 -5.08 -62.46 3.84
N GLN A 346 -6.40 -62.35 4.06
CA GLN A 346 -7.14 -63.39 4.78
C GLN A 346 -7.33 -64.67 3.97
N ASP A 347 -7.59 -64.55 2.68
CA ASP A 347 -7.73 -65.71 1.78
C ASP A 347 -6.39 -66.42 1.58
N MET A 348 -5.25 -65.69 1.59
CA MET A 348 -3.92 -66.33 1.57
C MET A 348 -3.59 -67.04 2.90
N GLN A 349 -3.95 -66.47 4.03
CA GLN A 349 -3.77 -67.12 5.33
C GLN A 349 -4.63 -68.34 5.49
N GLU A 350 -5.87 -68.34 5.05
CA GLU A 350 -6.75 -69.50 5.07
C GLU A 350 -6.29 -70.61 4.08
N GLN A 351 -5.66 -70.25 2.98
CA GLN A 351 -5.07 -71.24 2.03
C GLN A 351 -3.80 -71.87 2.59
N GLU A 352 -2.95 -71.10 3.29
CA GLU A 352 -1.76 -71.63 3.99
C GLU A 352 -2.13 -72.53 5.15
N GLU A 353 -3.18 -72.23 5.91
CA GLU A 353 -3.66 -73.11 6.96
C GLU A 353 -4.21 -74.42 6.44
N ARG A 354 -4.96 -74.42 5.31
CA ARG A 354 -5.45 -75.66 4.66
C ARG A 354 -4.37 -76.53 4.01
N TYR A 355 -3.18 -75.93 3.75
CA TYR A 355 -2.08 -76.72 3.16
C TYR A 355 -1.19 -77.39 4.23
N ASN A 356 -1.33 -76.90 5.49
CA ASN A 356 -0.54 -77.41 6.62
C ASN A 356 -1.34 -78.36 7.53
N GLU A 357 -2.66 -78.67 7.22
CA GLU A 357 -3.43 -79.76 7.80
C GLU A 357 -3.39 -80.98 6.85
#